data_a6a2a93234994ffea10117ef421c2f87
#
_entry.id   a6a2a93234994ffea10117ef421c2f87
#
_cell.length_a   1.000
_cell.length_b   1.000
_cell.length_c   1.000
_cell.angle_alpha   90.00
_cell.angle_beta   90.00
_cell.angle_gamma   90.00
#
_symmetry.space_group_name_H-M   'P 1'
#
loop_
_entity.id
_entity.type
_entity.pdbx_description
1 polymer ?
#
loop_
_entity_poly.entity_id
_entity_poly.type
_entity_poly.pdbx_seq_one_letter_code
_entity_poly.pdbx_strand_id
1 'polypeptide(L)'
;QLPHNPAIAGRIPMPAGVPPMSALPEKAFPVSWDQFHRDARALAWRLAGINGKWRGIVCITRGGLVPAAIISRELGVRMIETVCVASYHEYTEQGELAVLKEISPVLLENEGEGILIVDDLTDTGKTAAIVRAMMPKAHFATVYAKPKGRPLVDTYITEVSQDTWIYFPWDMGFSYQKPIADDHRG
;
A
#
# COMPACT_ATOMS: atom_id res chain seq x y z
N GLN A 1 -13.23 41.88 8.83
CA GLN A 1 -13.27 41.02 10.02
C GLN A 1 -14.02 39.77 9.66
N LEU A 2 -13.32 38.62 9.55
CA LEU A 2 -13.93 37.30 9.38
C LEU A 2 -14.36 36.77 10.77
N PRO A 3 -15.50 36.10 10.90
CA PRO A 3 -15.97 35.58 12.16
C PRO A 3 -15.08 34.43 12.65
N HIS A 4 -14.64 34.50 13.87
CA HIS A 4 -13.92 33.46 14.59
C HIS A 4 -14.86 32.28 14.85
N ASN A 5 -14.59 31.10 14.23
CA ASN A 5 -15.36 29.89 14.49
C ASN A 5 -14.62 29.03 15.55
N PRO A 6 -15.13 28.92 16.78
CA PRO A 6 -14.46 28.21 17.88
C PRO A 6 -14.71 26.70 17.90
N ALA A 7 -15.22 26.11 16.82
CA ALA A 7 -15.70 24.71 16.81
C ALA A 7 -14.71 23.66 16.26
N ILE A 8 -13.43 23.97 16.07
CA ILE A 8 -12.43 22.98 15.62
C ILE A 8 -11.35 22.80 16.68
N ALA A 9 -11.75 22.57 17.91
CA ALA A 9 -10.87 22.07 18.97
C ALA A 9 -11.24 20.65 19.41
N GLY A 10 -11.77 19.85 18.47
CA GLY A 10 -11.92 18.42 18.66
C GLY A 10 -10.55 17.77 18.49
N ARG A 11 -9.99 17.17 19.55
CA ARG A 11 -8.86 16.25 19.43
C ARG A 11 -9.21 15.24 18.35
N ILE A 12 -8.46 15.24 17.24
CA ILE A 12 -8.48 14.14 16.28
C ILE A 12 -8.04 12.91 17.09
N PRO A 13 -8.88 11.88 17.26
CA PRO A 13 -8.44 10.67 17.94
C PRO A 13 -7.28 10.09 17.15
N MET A 14 -6.16 9.84 17.82
CA MET A 14 -5.04 9.10 17.24
C MET A 14 -5.56 7.74 16.79
N PRO A 15 -5.24 7.28 15.56
CA PRO A 15 -5.66 5.97 15.11
C PRO A 15 -5.14 4.93 16.10
N ALA A 16 -6.04 4.11 16.62
CA ALA A 16 -5.70 2.94 17.41
C ALA A 16 -4.82 2.01 16.55
N GLY A 17 -3.56 1.82 16.96
CA GLY A 17 -2.68 0.88 16.26
C GLY A 17 -1.23 1.31 16.06
N VAL A 18 -0.83 2.50 16.51
CA VAL A 18 0.61 2.81 16.59
C VAL A 18 1.15 2.15 17.86
N PRO A 19 1.98 1.10 17.76
CA PRO A 19 2.57 0.50 18.95
C PRO A 19 3.41 1.55 19.68
N PRO A 20 3.47 1.50 21.03
CA PRO A 20 4.35 2.38 21.77
C PRO A 20 5.79 2.20 21.29
N MET A 21 6.60 3.27 21.28
CA MET A 21 7.99 3.26 20.80
C MET A 21 8.89 2.20 21.48
N SER A 22 8.46 1.62 22.58
CA SER A 22 9.13 0.49 23.25
C SER A 22 8.91 -0.88 22.60
N ALA A 23 8.08 -0.96 21.55
CA ALA A 23 7.75 -2.20 20.83
C ALA A 23 8.11 -2.10 19.33
N LEU A 24 9.16 -1.38 18.98
CA LEU A 24 9.71 -1.43 17.61
C LEU A 24 10.14 -2.86 17.30
N PRO A 25 9.76 -3.44 16.16
CA PRO A 25 10.22 -4.76 15.77
C PRO A 25 11.74 -4.77 15.71
N GLU A 26 12.36 -5.88 16.12
CA GLU A 26 13.83 -6.04 16.16
C GLU A 26 14.49 -5.75 14.79
N LYS A 27 13.73 -5.94 13.71
CA LYS A 27 14.19 -5.67 12.36
C LYS A 27 13.29 -4.61 11.71
N ALA A 28 13.87 -3.48 11.42
CA ALA A 28 13.23 -2.36 10.73
C ALA A 28 13.86 -2.14 9.36
N PHE A 29 13.03 -1.89 8.35
CA PHE A 29 13.45 -1.52 7.01
C PHE A 29 12.83 -0.17 6.65
N PRO A 30 13.50 0.95 6.94
CA PRO A 30 13.01 2.27 6.58
C PRO A 30 13.22 2.52 5.08
N VAL A 31 12.18 3.01 4.43
CA VAL A 31 12.19 3.36 3.00
C VAL A 31 12.01 4.86 2.86
N SER A 32 12.96 5.54 2.24
CA SER A 32 12.84 6.96 1.89
C SER A 32 11.98 7.16 0.63
N TRP A 33 11.49 8.39 0.39
CA TRP A 33 10.80 8.73 -0.85
C TRP A 33 11.65 8.43 -2.09
N ASP A 34 12.95 8.76 -2.06
CA ASP A 34 13.85 8.50 -3.18
C ASP A 34 14.05 7.00 -3.44
N GLN A 35 14.16 6.20 -2.38
CA GLN A 35 14.26 4.75 -2.49
C GLN A 35 12.98 4.18 -3.07
N PHE A 36 11.81 4.55 -2.52
CA PHE A 36 10.54 4.05 -3.00
C PHE A 36 10.28 4.42 -4.46
N HIS A 37 10.59 5.66 -4.85
CA HIS A 37 10.45 6.11 -6.23
C HIS A 37 11.32 5.30 -7.19
N ARG A 38 12.59 5.03 -6.84
CA ARG A 38 13.48 4.18 -7.65
C ARG A 38 12.93 2.77 -7.78
N ASP A 39 12.47 2.18 -6.68
CA ASP A 39 11.96 0.81 -6.66
C ASP A 39 10.65 0.68 -7.45
N ALA A 40 9.73 1.64 -7.32
CA ALA A 40 8.51 1.68 -8.11
C ALA A 40 8.77 1.87 -9.61
N ARG A 41 9.77 2.68 -9.99
CA ARG A 41 10.20 2.79 -11.38
C ARG A 41 10.86 1.51 -11.89
N ALA A 42 11.68 0.86 -11.07
CA ALA A 42 12.26 -0.43 -11.42
C ALA A 42 11.18 -1.49 -11.66
N LEU A 43 10.10 -1.47 -10.86
CA LEU A 43 8.94 -2.32 -11.08
C LEU A 43 8.27 -1.99 -12.43
N ALA A 44 8.04 -0.71 -12.73
CA ALA A 44 7.46 -0.30 -14.01
C ALA A 44 8.30 -0.78 -15.20
N TRP A 45 9.63 -0.73 -15.11
CA TRP A 45 10.52 -1.23 -16.16
C TRP A 45 10.39 -2.74 -16.38
N ARG A 46 10.27 -3.53 -15.31
CA ARG A 46 10.00 -4.98 -15.42
C ARG A 46 8.66 -5.23 -16.10
N LEU A 47 7.63 -4.47 -15.72
CA LEU A 47 6.28 -4.60 -16.27
C LEU A 47 6.20 -4.16 -17.73
N ALA A 48 7.00 -3.17 -18.15
CA ALA A 48 7.10 -2.75 -19.55
C ALA A 48 7.71 -3.84 -20.45
N GLY A 49 8.54 -4.71 -19.90
CA GLY A 49 9.12 -5.88 -20.61
C GLY A 49 8.16 -7.06 -20.80
N ILE A 50 7.01 -7.05 -20.14
CA ILE A 50 5.99 -8.09 -20.30
C ILE A 50 5.19 -7.82 -21.58
N ASN A 51 5.09 -8.83 -22.45
CA ASN A 51 4.37 -8.71 -23.71
C ASN A 51 2.90 -8.37 -23.50
N GLY A 52 2.46 -7.26 -24.08
CA GLY A 52 1.06 -6.81 -24.07
C GLY A 52 0.94 -5.35 -23.64
N LYS A 53 -0.25 -4.77 -23.91
CA LYS A 53 -0.61 -3.45 -23.42
C LYS A 53 -1.51 -3.62 -22.20
N TRP A 54 -1.16 -2.99 -21.12
CA TRP A 54 -2.01 -2.93 -19.93
C TRP A 54 -3.28 -2.13 -20.24
N ARG A 55 -4.45 -2.73 -20.04
CA ARG A 55 -5.76 -2.11 -20.23
C ARG A 55 -6.10 -1.15 -19.11
N GLY A 56 -5.61 -1.45 -17.90
CA GLY A 56 -5.87 -0.66 -16.71
C GLY A 56 -5.05 -1.12 -15.52
N ILE A 57 -5.07 -0.33 -14.47
CA ILE A 57 -4.46 -0.64 -13.18
C ILE A 57 -5.57 -0.67 -12.13
N VAL A 58 -5.58 -1.70 -11.29
CA VAL A 58 -6.35 -1.74 -10.05
C VAL A 58 -5.37 -1.64 -8.90
N CYS A 59 -5.42 -0.55 -8.15
CA CYS A 59 -4.58 -0.38 -6.98
C CYS A 59 -5.30 -0.77 -5.68
N ILE A 60 -4.63 -1.52 -4.83
CA ILE A 60 -5.14 -1.90 -3.51
C ILE A 60 -4.92 -0.73 -2.55
N THR A 61 -6.00 -0.18 -2.03
CA THR A 61 -5.89 0.95 -1.11
C THR A 61 -5.61 0.49 0.32
N ARG A 62 -4.78 1.25 1.03
CA ARG A 62 -4.14 2.53 0.70
C ARG A 62 -2.75 2.38 0.09
N GLY A 63 -2.02 1.31 0.42
CA GLY A 63 -0.60 1.13 0.07
C GLY A 63 -0.30 1.24 -1.43
N GLY A 64 -1.17 0.67 -2.26
CA GLY A 64 -1.02 0.66 -3.71
C GLY A 64 -1.18 2.02 -4.40
N LEU A 65 -1.70 3.06 -3.73
CA LEU A 65 -1.95 4.37 -4.35
C LEU A 65 -0.67 5.03 -4.88
N VAL A 66 0.38 5.05 -4.08
CA VAL A 66 1.64 5.69 -4.45
C VAL A 66 2.34 4.95 -5.60
N PRO A 67 2.58 3.62 -5.51
CA PRO A 67 3.20 2.91 -6.62
C PRO A 67 2.34 2.91 -7.89
N ALA A 68 1.00 2.83 -7.79
CA ALA A 68 0.12 2.92 -8.95
C ALA A 68 0.24 4.25 -9.69
N ALA A 69 0.37 5.38 -8.98
CA ALA A 69 0.57 6.68 -9.60
C ALA A 69 1.88 6.73 -10.41
N ILE A 70 2.97 6.19 -9.87
CA ILE A 70 4.28 6.15 -10.54
C ILE A 70 4.23 5.20 -11.73
N ILE A 71 3.76 3.97 -11.53
CA ILE A 71 3.71 2.92 -12.55
C ILE A 71 2.82 3.32 -13.73
N SER A 72 1.64 3.91 -13.45
CA SER A 72 0.72 4.36 -14.49
C SER A 72 1.34 5.41 -15.40
N ARG A 73 2.11 6.33 -14.81
CA ARG A 73 2.84 7.36 -15.57
C ARG A 73 3.92 6.75 -16.45
N GLU A 74 4.71 5.84 -15.90
CA GLU A 74 5.81 5.18 -16.64
C GLU A 74 5.28 4.27 -17.77
N LEU A 75 4.17 3.55 -17.55
CA LEU A 75 3.59 2.64 -18.53
C LEU A 75 2.59 3.32 -19.48
N GLY A 76 2.25 4.60 -19.28
CA GLY A 76 1.26 5.32 -20.07
C GLY A 76 -0.18 4.82 -19.89
N VAL A 77 -0.47 4.13 -18.77
CA VAL A 77 -1.82 3.62 -18.47
C VAL A 77 -2.64 4.71 -17.79
N ARG A 78 -3.78 5.05 -18.39
CA ARG A 78 -4.65 6.13 -17.87
C ARG A 78 -5.84 5.61 -17.06
N MET A 79 -6.30 4.39 -17.33
CA MET A 79 -7.37 3.76 -16.56
C MET A 79 -6.81 3.24 -15.25
N ILE A 80 -7.16 3.89 -14.17
CA ILE A 80 -6.77 3.48 -12.81
C ILE A 80 -8.03 3.39 -11.97
N GLU A 81 -8.18 2.31 -11.25
CA GLU A 81 -9.23 2.10 -10.28
C GLU A 81 -8.67 1.60 -8.95
N THR A 82 -9.48 1.69 -7.90
CA THR A 82 -9.11 1.25 -6.56
C THR A 82 -9.98 0.08 -6.12
N VAL A 83 -9.38 -0.84 -5.37
CA VAL A 83 -10.09 -1.82 -4.54
C VAL A 83 -9.69 -1.61 -3.08
N CYS A 84 -10.66 -1.65 -2.18
CA CYS A 84 -10.40 -1.55 -0.75
C CYS A 84 -10.76 -2.86 -0.05
N VAL A 85 -9.74 -3.48 0.54
CA VAL A 85 -9.90 -4.66 1.39
C VAL A 85 -9.37 -4.29 2.77
N ALA A 86 -10.21 -4.38 3.80
CA ALA A 86 -9.83 -4.05 5.17
C ALA A 86 -10.35 -5.11 6.15
N SER A 87 -9.66 -5.23 7.29
CA SER A 87 -10.16 -6.04 8.38
C SER A 87 -11.25 -5.27 9.15
N TYR A 88 -12.36 -5.93 9.38
CA TYR A 88 -13.54 -5.38 10.07
C TYR A 88 -13.34 -5.43 11.58
N HIS A 89 -12.31 -4.75 12.10
CA HIS A 89 -12.03 -4.76 13.55
C HIS A 89 -13.00 -3.95 14.40
N GLU A 90 -13.78 -3.05 13.79
CA GLU A 90 -14.74 -2.20 14.55
C GLU A 90 -16.12 -2.85 14.77
N TYR A 91 -16.44 -3.94 14.10
CA TYR A 91 -17.80 -4.50 14.10
C TYR A 91 -17.92 -5.99 14.34
N THR A 92 -16.81 -6.76 14.32
CA THR A 92 -16.85 -8.21 14.62
C THR A 92 -15.58 -8.66 15.34
N GLU A 93 -15.72 -9.54 16.33
CA GLU A 93 -14.63 -10.06 17.17
C GLU A 93 -13.62 -10.97 16.42
N GLN A 94 -13.81 -11.25 15.13
CA GLN A 94 -13.02 -12.27 14.40
C GLN A 94 -12.09 -11.74 13.30
N GLY A 95 -11.99 -10.44 13.06
CA GLY A 95 -10.97 -9.89 12.14
C GLY A 95 -11.04 -10.44 10.70
N GLU A 96 -12.23 -10.73 10.20
CA GLU A 96 -12.44 -11.14 8.81
C GLU A 96 -12.16 -9.96 7.86
N LEU A 97 -11.50 -10.26 6.74
CA LEU A 97 -11.28 -9.27 5.70
C LEU A 97 -12.55 -9.09 4.87
N ALA A 98 -12.94 -7.85 4.65
CA ALA A 98 -14.08 -7.50 3.82
C ALA A 98 -13.65 -6.56 2.67
N VAL A 99 -14.30 -6.69 1.53
CA VAL A 99 -14.17 -5.76 0.41
C VAL A 99 -15.07 -4.56 0.70
N LEU A 100 -14.47 -3.41 1.02
CA LEU A 100 -15.19 -2.18 1.32
C LEU A 100 -15.50 -1.36 0.06
N LYS A 101 -14.68 -1.49 -0.97
CA LYS A 101 -14.91 -0.91 -2.30
C LYS A 101 -14.58 -1.96 -3.35
N GLU A 102 -15.55 -2.26 -4.17
CA GLU A 102 -15.46 -3.20 -5.28
C GLU A 102 -14.81 -2.60 -6.52
N ILE A 103 -14.40 -3.47 -7.44
CA ILE A 103 -13.86 -3.13 -8.74
C ILE A 103 -15.02 -3.02 -9.73
N SER A 104 -14.97 -2.05 -10.65
CA SER A 104 -16.01 -1.92 -11.67
C SER A 104 -16.02 -3.13 -12.62
N PRO A 105 -17.23 -3.53 -13.08
CA PRO A 105 -17.39 -4.72 -13.92
C PRO A 105 -16.51 -4.71 -15.19
N VAL A 106 -16.28 -3.54 -15.76
CA VAL A 106 -15.48 -3.39 -16.99
C VAL A 106 -14.01 -3.85 -16.81
N LEU A 107 -13.45 -3.76 -15.60
CA LEU A 107 -12.09 -4.24 -15.33
C LEU A 107 -12.07 -5.72 -14.93
N LEU A 108 -13.22 -6.27 -14.54
CA LEU A 108 -13.37 -7.69 -14.22
C LEU A 108 -13.62 -8.55 -15.48
N GLU A 109 -13.89 -7.93 -16.63
CA GLU A 109 -14.07 -8.66 -17.88
C GLU A 109 -12.89 -9.56 -18.20
N ASN A 110 -13.17 -10.76 -18.72
CA ASN A 110 -12.18 -11.79 -19.01
C ASN A 110 -11.30 -12.14 -17.79
N GLU A 111 -11.89 -12.13 -16.59
CA GLU A 111 -11.18 -12.46 -15.35
C GLU A 111 -9.98 -11.53 -15.05
N GLY A 112 -10.03 -10.29 -15.56
CA GLY A 112 -8.99 -9.30 -15.39
C GLY A 112 -7.81 -9.43 -16.36
N GLU A 113 -7.96 -10.14 -17.46
CA GLU A 113 -6.89 -10.25 -18.47
C GLU A 113 -6.45 -8.87 -18.98
N GLY A 114 -5.15 -8.62 -19.00
CA GLY A 114 -4.56 -7.32 -19.35
C GLY A 114 -4.69 -6.23 -18.27
N ILE A 115 -5.19 -6.57 -17.09
CA ILE A 115 -5.23 -5.68 -15.93
C ILE A 115 -3.99 -5.92 -15.05
N LEU A 116 -3.44 -4.84 -14.54
CA LEU A 116 -2.35 -4.83 -13.59
C LEU A 116 -2.89 -4.52 -12.20
N ILE A 117 -2.74 -5.45 -11.25
CA ILE A 117 -2.99 -5.19 -9.82
C ILE A 117 -1.71 -4.65 -9.21
N VAL A 118 -1.81 -3.55 -8.45
CA VAL A 118 -0.65 -2.90 -7.83
C VAL A 118 -0.87 -2.71 -6.34
N ASP A 119 0.14 -3.09 -5.55
CA ASP A 119 0.24 -2.80 -4.12
C ASP A 119 1.68 -2.36 -3.77
N ASP A 120 1.88 -1.80 -2.59
CA ASP A 120 3.21 -1.47 -2.07
C ASP A 120 3.94 -2.69 -1.51
N LEU A 121 3.22 -3.53 -0.78
CA LEU A 121 3.74 -4.70 -0.08
C LEU A 121 2.73 -5.84 -0.09
N THR A 122 3.20 -7.05 -0.35
CA THR A 122 2.47 -8.28 0.00
C THR A 122 3.12 -8.93 1.21
N ASP A 123 2.47 -8.83 2.38
CA ASP A 123 2.99 -9.37 3.65
C ASP A 123 2.56 -10.84 3.86
N THR A 124 1.37 -11.08 4.42
CA THR A 124 0.86 -12.43 4.64
C THR A 124 0.15 -13.01 3.43
N GLY A 125 -0.18 -12.19 2.46
CA GLY A 125 -0.92 -12.55 1.26
C GLY A 125 -2.44 -12.60 1.41
N LYS A 126 -3.00 -12.34 2.58
CA LYS A 126 -4.45 -12.42 2.79
C LYS A 126 -5.23 -11.47 1.87
N THR A 127 -4.84 -10.20 1.80
CA THR A 127 -5.44 -9.22 0.87
C THR A 127 -5.22 -9.63 -0.58
N ALA A 128 -4.00 -10.04 -0.91
CA ALA A 128 -3.65 -10.48 -2.26
C ALA A 128 -4.52 -11.67 -2.72
N ALA A 129 -4.78 -12.63 -1.84
CA ALA A 129 -5.63 -13.79 -2.16
C ALA A 129 -7.07 -13.37 -2.54
N ILE A 130 -7.66 -12.42 -1.81
CA ILE A 130 -9.00 -11.92 -2.10
C ILE A 130 -9.04 -11.23 -3.46
N VAL A 131 -8.12 -10.30 -3.73
CA VAL A 131 -8.09 -9.54 -4.99
C VAL A 131 -7.75 -10.45 -6.17
N ARG A 132 -6.83 -11.41 -5.98
CA ARG A 132 -6.51 -12.43 -6.98
C ARG A 132 -7.73 -13.28 -7.35
N ALA A 133 -8.57 -13.65 -6.38
CA ALA A 133 -9.80 -14.42 -6.64
C ALA A 133 -10.82 -13.63 -7.47
N MET A 134 -10.84 -12.30 -7.35
CA MET A 134 -11.71 -11.43 -8.18
C MET A 134 -11.21 -11.32 -9.63
N MET A 135 -9.89 -11.38 -9.84
CA MET A 135 -9.24 -11.21 -11.14
C MET A 135 -8.12 -12.24 -11.35
N PRO A 136 -8.45 -13.52 -11.57
CA PRO A 136 -7.45 -14.59 -11.61
C PRO A 136 -6.44 -14.47 -12.76
N LYS A 137 -6.79 -13.81 -13.86
CA LYS A 137 -5.90 -13.58 -15.01
C LYS A 137 -5.17 -12.24 -15.00
N ALA A 138 -5.45 -11.38 -14.03
CA ALA A 138 -4.72 -10.12 -13.89
C ALA A 138 -3.27 -10.40 -13.45
N HIS A 139 -2.35 -9.52 -13.85
CA HIS A 139 -0.97 -9.57 -13.39
C HIS A 139 -0.82 -8.81 -12.09
N PHE A 140 -0.34 -9.46 -11.04
CA PHE A 140 -0.19 -8.84 -9.73
C PHE A 140 1.26 -8.42 -9.48
N ALA A 141 1.47 -7.13 -9.23
CA ALA A 141 2.78 -6.55 -8.97
C ALA A 141 2.81 -5.78 -7.64
N THR A 142 3.88 -5.98 -6.89
CA THR A 142 4.15 -5.22 -5.65
C THR A 142 5.58 -4.70 -5.66
N VAL A 143 5.83 -3.59 -4.96
CA VAL A 143 7.21 -3.09 -4.84
C VAL A 143 8.01 -4.03 -3.93
N TYR A 144 7.42 -4.40 -2.79
CA TYR A 144 8.02 -5.32 -1.82
C TYR A 144 7.16 -6.57 -1.64
N ALA A 145 7.82 -7.69 -1.33
CA ALA A 145 7.14 -8.93 -1.00
C ALA A 145 7.81 -9.59 0.20
N LYS A 146 7.01 -10.23 1.06
CA LYS A 146 7.50 -11.11 2.12
C LYS A 146 7.25 -12.58 1.75
N PRO A 147 8.01 -13.53 2.32
CA PRO A 147 7.94 -14.95 1.92
C PRO A 147 6.54 -15.54 1.90
N LYS A 148 5.66 -15.20 2.86
CA LYS A 148 4.29 -15.71 2.91
C LYS A 148 3.38 -15.15 1.80
N GLY A 149 3.55 -13.89 1.44
CA GLY A 149 2.74 -13.22 0.41
C GLY A 149 3.26 -13.42 -1.00
N ARG A 150 4.57 -13.64 -1.15
CA ARG A 150 5.26 -13.80 -2.44
C ARG A 150 4.59 -14.76 -3.43
N PRO A 151 4.08 -15.94 -3.04
CA PRO A 151 3.45 -16.88 -3.98
C PRO A 151 2.21 -16.33 -4.69
N LEU A 152 1.62 -15.24 -4.19
CA LEU A 152 0.40 -14.63 -4.73
C LEU A 152 0.67 -13.48 -5.69
N VAL A 153 1.93 -13.07 -5.87
CA VAL A 153 2.32 -11.98 -6.77
C VAL A 153 3.18 -12.49 -7.91
N ASP A 154 3.02 -11.89 -9.09
CA ASP A 154 3.72 -12.31 -10.31
C ASP A 154 5.05 -11.55 -10.47
N THR A 155 5.09 -10.29 -10.05
CA THR A 155 6.29 -9.45 -10.13
C THR A 155 6.46 -8.60 -8.86
N TYR A 156 7.68 -8.56 -8.35
CA TYR A 156 8.08 -7.68 -7.23
C TYR A 156 9.54 -7.25 -7.41
N ILE A 157 9.98 -6.25 -6.64
CA ILE A 157 11.36 -5.74 -6.73
C ILE A 157 12.23 -6.33 -5.64
N THR A 158 11.83 -6.16 -4.38
CA THR A 158 12.64 -6.55 -3.22
C THR A 158 11.88 -7.50 -2.31
N GLU A 159 12.51 -8.62 -1.98
CA GLU A 159 12.01 -9.51 -0.94
C GLU A 159 12.58 -9.06 0.40
N VAL A 160 11.70 -8.95 1.40
CA VAL A 160 12.03 -8.57 2.77
C VAL A 160 11.62 -9.70 3.70
N SER A 161 12.45 -10.01 4.71
CA SER A 161 12.16 -11.11 5.63
C SER A 161 10.82 -10.92 6.35
N GLN A 162 10.17 -12.05 6.70
CA GLN A 162 8.80 -12.04 7.25
C GLN A 162 8.70 -11.26 8.56
N ASP A 163 9.75 -11.26 9.36
CA ASP A 163 9.86 -10.62 10.68
C ASP A 163 10.28 -9.15 10.62
N THR A 164 10.55 -8.61 9.43
CA THR A 164 10.94 -7.21 9.24
C THR A 164 9.74 -6.31 9.07
N TRP A 165 9.72 -5.20 9.80
CA TRP A 165 8.74 -4.13 9.60
C TRP A 165 9.24 -3.13 8.57
N ILE A 166 8.45 -2.87 7.52
CA ILE A 166 8.77 -1.85 6.53
C ILE A 166 8.11 -0.53 6.96
N TYR A 167 8.93 0.52 7.10
CA TYR A 167 8.47 1.88 7.34
C TYR A 167 8.45 2.62 6.01
N PHE A 168 7.27 2.78 5.46
CA PHE A 168 7.10 3.57 4.24
C PHE A 168 7.17 5.07 4.53
N PRO A 169 7.58 5.90 3.56
CA PRO A 169 7.72 7.33 3.79
C PRO A 169 6.40 8.05 4.12
N TRP A 170 5.25 7.50 3.74
CA TRP A 170 3.92 8.01 4.10
C TRP A 170 3.41 7.51 5.44
N ASP A 171 4.01 6.46 6.02
CA ASP A 171 3.67 5.95 7.35
C ASP A 171 4.41 6.70 8.45
N MET A 172 5.46 7.43 8.10
CA MET A 172 6.21 8.29 9.00
C MET A 172 5.32 9.46 9.39
N GLY A 173 4.40 9.23 10.32
CA GLY A 173 3.56 10.27 10.88
C GLY A 173 4.42 11.44 11.37
N PHE A 174 3.85 12.67 11.37
CA PHE A 174 4.41 13.78 12.11
C PHE A 174 4.41 13.44 13.61
N SER A 175 5.30 12.54 14.04
CA SER A 175 5.63 12.48 15.45
C SER A 175 6.36 13.77 15.73
N TYR A 176 5.81 14.55 16.65
CA TYR A 176 6.51 15.69 17.22
C TYR A 176 7.87 15.19 17.72
N GLN A 177 8.91 15.44 16.94
CA GLN A 177 10.28 15.23 17.39
C GLN A 177 10.63 16.48 18.17
N LYS A 178 10.91 16.30 19.47
CA LYS A 178 11.49 17.38 20.27
C LYS A 178 12.72 17.91 19.54
N PRO A 179 12.87 19.24 19.44
CA PRO A 179 14.12 19.82 18.92
C PRO A 179 15.32 19.24 19.68
N ILE A 180 16.37 18.90 18.97
CA ILE A 180 17.63 18.39 19.58
C ILE A 180 18.13 19.31 20.69
N ALA A 181 17.86 20.64 20.60
CA ALA A 181 18.20 21.60 21.62
C ALA A 181 17.47 21.40 22.95
N ASP A 182 16.35 20.69 22.99
CA ASP A 182 15.61 20.41 24.23
C ASP A 182 16.16 19.20 24.98
N ASP A 183 16.92 18.33 24.33
CA ASP A 183 17.61 17.18 24.96
C ASP A 183 18.89 17.60 25.73
N HIS A 184 19.38 18.82 25.51
CA HIS A 184 20.59 19.36 26.16
C HIS A 184 20.31 20.35 27.30
N ARG A 185 19.05 20.49 27.73
CA ARG A 185 18.64 21.31 28.88
C ARG A 185 18.23 20.44 30.07
N GLY A 186 19.10 19.51 30.43
CA GLY A 186 19.02 18.74 31.67
C GLY A 186 20.11 19.16 32.63
#